data_b4ed54dca81cc3177396b1782b72503d
#
_entry.id   b4ed54dca81cc3177396b1782b72503d
#
_cell.length_a   1.000
_cell.length_b   1.000
_cell.length_c   1.000
_cell.angle_alpha   90.00
_cell.angle_beta   90.00
_cell.angle_gamma   90.00
#
_symmetry.space_group_name_H-M   'P 1'
#
loop_
_entity.id
_entity.type
_entity.pdbx_description
1 polymer ?
#
loop_
_entity_poly.entity_id
_entity_poly.type
_entity_poly.pdbx_seq_one_letter_code
_entity_poly.pdbx_strand_id
1 'polypeptide(L)'
;KLRWKPVPNLQPLDNLEKALRHHEYNERPLLNQDETEPGVEPGVSLKRSYVWPYQMHASVGPSCAVAHYTNNGLTVWSGTQNPHMLRVELAQLAELSEGAIDIVRYEASGCYGRNCADDVCADAALISKEIGHPVRVQLTREQEHAWEPKGAAQLIDIEGSLDTQGRLLAYHFVTRYPSNDAPSLALILTGVRSNQPRTLQMGDRTSVPPYVYPRMNIASHD
;
A
#
# COMPACT_ATOMS: atom_id res chain seq x y z
N LYS A 1 -9.04 -20.35 -24.32
CA LYS A 1 -8.94 -18.87 -24.49
C LYS A 1 -9.54 -18.23 -23.27
N LEU A 2 -8.77 -17.46 -22.52
CA LEU A 2 -9.25 -16.62 -21.43
C LEU A 2 -10.10 -15.48 -22.02
N ARG A 3 -11.21 -15.18 -21.36
CA ARG A 3 -12.03 -14.01 -21.66
C ARG A 3 -12.01 -13.11 -20.44
N TRP A 4 -11.45 -11.92 -20.57
CA TRP A 4 -11.44 -10.91 -19.51
C TRP A 4 -12.77 -10.19 -19.49
N LYS A 5 -13.34 -10.04 -18.31
CA LYS A 5 -14.49 -9.16 -18.11
C LYS A 5 -13.93 -7.79 -17.71
N PRO A 6 -14.20 -6.73 -18.48
CA PRO A 6 -13.75 -5.40 -18.09
C PRO A 6 -14.42 -5.00 -16.78
N VAL A 7 -13.63 -4.36 -15.89
CA VAL A 7 -14.17 -3.77 -14.67
C VAL A 7 -14.65 -2.36 -15.03
N PRO A 8 -15.95 -2.08 -15.03
CA PRO A 8 -16.45 -0.73 -15.18
C PRO A 8 -16.06 0.08 -13.94
N ASN A 9 -15.75 1.35 -14.09
CA ASN A 9 -15.52 2.31 -13.00
C ASN A 9 -14.10 2.36 -12.41
N LEU A 10 -13.07 1.89 -13.10
CA LEU A 10 -11.73 2.34 -12.74
C LEU A 10 -11.63 3.85 -12.99
N GLN A 11 -11.13 4.58 -11.99
CA GLN A 11 -10.93 6.03 -12.11
C GLN A 11 -9.97 6.33 -13.26
N PRO A 12 -10.29 7.29 -14.14
CA PRO A 12 -9.36 7.70 -15.17
C PRO A 12 -8.11 8.31 -14.53
N LEU A 13 -6.94 7.83 -14.96
CA LEU A 13 -5.64 8.28 -14.43
C LEU A 13 -5.09 9.52 -15.17
N ASP A 14 -5.75 9.97 -16.21
CA ASP A 14 -5.40 11.15 -16.99
C ASP A 14 -5.55 12.46 -16.20
N ASN A 15 -6.41 12.49 -15.19
CA ASN A 15 -6.54 13.59 -14.25
C ASN A 15 -6.63 13.06 -12.81
N LEU A 16 -5.49 12.63 -12.28
CA LEU A 16 -5.38 12.02 -10.97
C LEU A 16 -5.82 12.96 -9.83
N GLU A 17 -5.50 14.26 -9.91
CA GLU A 17 -5.95 15.22 -8.91
C GLU A 17 -7.47 15.25 -8.83
N LYS A 18 -8.13 15.38 -9.96
CA LYS A 18 -9.60 15.40 -10.03
C LYS A 18 -10.18 14.10 -9.50
N ALA A 19 -9.61 12.96 -9.86
CA ALA A 19 -10.06 11.65 -9.38
C ALA A 19 -9.99 11.56 -7.85
N LEU A 20 -8.84 11.91 -7.24
CA LEU A 20 -8.66 11.88 -5.79
C LEU A 20 -9.53 12.89 -5.03
N ARG A 21 -9.85 14.05 -5.64
CA ARG A 21 -10.75 15.05 -5.01
C ARG A 21 -12.20 14.62 -4.97
N HIS A 22 -12.66 13.87 -5.97
CA HIS A 22 -14.07 13.49 -6.12
C HIS A 22 -14.39 12.08 -5.62
N HIS A 23 -13.38 11.34 -5.16
CA HIS A 23 -13.61 10.03 -4.57
C HIS A 23 -14.32 10.17 -3.21
N GLU A 24 -15.25 9.27 -2.93
CA GLU A 24 -15.83 9.15 -1.59
C GLU A 24 -14.74 8.81 -0.58
N TYR A 25 -14.78 9.40 0.59
CA TYR A 25 -13.78 9.22 1.63
C TYR A 25 -14.41 9.24 3.02
N ASN A 26 -13.69 8.69 3.97
CA ASN A 26 -13.94 8.89 5.39
C ASN A 26 -12.90 9.86 5.94
N GLU A 27 -13.34 10.96 6.51
CA GLU A 27 -12.44 11.90 7.15
C GLU A 27 -12.02 11.37 8.52
N ARG A 28 -10.71 11.35 8.75
CA ARG A 28 -10.11 10.96 10.01
C ARG A 28 -9.22 12.08 10.53
N PRO A 29 -9.63 12.82 11.57
CA PRO A 29 -8.79 13.83 12.21
C PRO A 29 -7.61 13.16 12.91
N LEU A 30 -6.41 13.67 12.65
CA LEU A 30 -5.15 13.20 13.26
C LEU A 30 -4.69 14.10 14.38
N LEU A 31 -4.83 15.41 14.19
CA LEU A 31 -4.52 16.43 15.18
C LEU A 31 -5.39 17.66 14.96
N ASN A 32 -5.95 18.19 16.03
CA ASN A 32 -6.61 19.49 16.05
C ASN A 32 -6.18 20.22 17.31
N GLN A 33 -5.37 21.26 17.15
CA GLN A 33 -4.78 22.03 18.22
C GLN A 33 -4.89 23.52 17.89
N ASP A 34 -5.29 24.33 18.86
CA ASP A 34 -5.23 25.79 18.77
C ASP A 34 -4.78 26.38 20.14
N GLU A 35 -3.53 26.75 20.17
CA GLU A 35 -2.85 27.39 21.29
C GLU A 35 -2.38 28.80 20.89
N THR A 36 -3.10 29.42 19.95
CA THR A 36 -2.76 30.76 19.48
C THR A 36 -3.05 31.79 20.58
N GLU A 37 -2.06 32.59 20.91
CA GLU A 37 -2.25 33.69 21.86
C GLU A 37 -3.22 34.75 21.29
N PRO A 38 -4.06 35.33 22.14
CA PRO A 38 -4.98 36.41 21.72
C PRO A 38 -4.22 37.57 21.10
N GLY A 39 -4.76 38.09 19.98
CA GLY A 39 -4.18 39.27 19.31
C GLY A 39 -3.03 38.98 18.37
N VAL A 40 -2.65 37.72 18.15
CA VAL A 40 -1.69 37.35 17.10
C VAL A 40 -2.39 37.32 15.75
N GLU A 41 -2.02 38.25 14.88
CA GLU A 41 -2.59 38.34 13.52
C GLU A 41 -1.73 37.66 12.50
N PRO A 42 -2.33 36.97 11.49
CA PRO A 42 -1.58 36.37 10.40
C PRO A 42 -0.97 37.45 9.51
N GLY A 43 0.33 37.33 9.22
CA GLY A 43 1.06 38.19 8.29
C GLY A 43 1.03 37.66 6.86
N VAL A 44 1.52 36.44 6.65
CA VAL A 44 1.59 35.82 5.34
C VAL A 44 0.98 34.41 5.39
N SER A 45 0.11 34.13 4.44
CA SER A 45 -0.46 32.77 4.28
C SER A 45 -0.12 32.20 2.90
N LEU A 46 0.14 30.91 2.88
CA LEU A 46 0.43 30.14 1.65
C LEU A 46 -0.46 28.92 1.61
N LYS A 47 -1.11 28.70 0.46
CA LYS A 47 -1.89 27.49 0.19
C LYS A 47 -1.38 26.81 -1.07
N ARG A 48 -1.17 25.48 -0.99
CA ARG A 48 -0.68 24.67 -2.10
C ARG A 48 -1.31 23.30 -2.08
N SER A 49 -1.43 22.71 -3.29
CA SER A 49 -1.80 21.31 -3.49
C SER A 49 -0.66 20.57 -4.16
N TYR A 50 -0.41 19.35 -3.74
CA TYR A 50 0.59 18.48 -4.30
C TYR A 50 -0.04 17.15 -4.68
N VAL A 51 0.26 16.67 -5.88
CA VAL A 51 -0.17 15.35 -6.36
C VAL A 51 1.03 14.43 -6.39
N TRP A 52 0.93 13.33 -5.66
CA TRP A 52 1.90 12.25 -5.69
C TRP A 52 1.29 11.12 -6.53
N PRO A 53 1.87 10.75 -7.67
CA PRO A 53 1.27 9.76 -8.55
C PRO A 53 1.43 8.34 -8.00
N TYR A 54 0.70 7.38 -8.56
CA TYR A 54 0.98 5.97 -8.36
C TYR A 54 2.40 5.65 -8.81
N GLN A 55 3.10 4.83 -8.03
CA GLN A 55 4.51 4.56 -8.26
C GLN A 55 4.78 3.07 -8.40
N MET A 56 5.63 2.76 -9.34
CA MET A 56 6.30 1.47 -9.41
C MET A 56 7.45 1.40 -8.42
N HIS A 57 7.62 0.26 -7.77
CA HIS A 57 8.79 0.02 -6.91
C HIS A 57 10.01 -0.43 -7.73
N ALA A 58 9.77 -1.08 -8.87
CA ALA A 58 10.78 -1.39 -9.89
C ALA A 58 12.02 -2.10 -9.34
N SER A 59 11.83 -3.21 -8.61
CA SER A 59 12.94 -4.05 -8.18
C SER A 59 13.87 -4.38 -9.35
N VAL A 60 15.20 -4.41 -9.11
CA VAL A 60 16.21 -4.60 -10.17
C VAL A 60 15.99 -5.92 -10.90
N GLY A 61 15.74 -7.02 -10.19
CA GLY A 61 15.31 -8.29 -10.78
C GLY A 61 13.81 -8.53 -10.59
N PRO A 62 13.12 -9.16 -11.55
CA PRO A 62 11.74 -9.56 -11.37
C PRO A 62 11.55 -10.52 -10.21
N SER A 63 10.38 -10.47 -9.58
CA SER A 63 10.02 -11.31 -8.45
C SER A 63 10.05 -12.78 -8.80
N CYS A 64 10.59 -13.58 -7.88
CA CYS A 64 10.78 -15.02 -8.04
C CYS A 64 10.54 -15.73 -6.71
N ALA A 65 9.90 -16.90 -6.77
CA ALA A 65 9.77 -17.81 -5.64
C ALA A 65 9.87 -19.26 -6.09
N VAL A 66 10.26 -20.13 -5.17
CA VAL A 66 10.15 -21.59 -5.31
C VAL A 66 9.22 -22.08 -4.22
N ALA A 67 8.31 -22.99 -4.54
CA ALA A 67 7.44 -23.64 -3.58
C ALA A 67 7.46 -25.16 -3.75
N HIS A 68 7.37 -25.88 -2.65
CA HIS A 68 7.23 -27.33 -2.63
C HIS A 68 6.12 -27.72 -1.65
N TYR A 69 5.00 -28.12 -2.20
CA TYR A 69 3.88 -28.66 -1.45
C TYR A 69 4.03 -30.18 -1.33
N THR A 70 3.89 -30.69 -0.11
CA THR A 70 3.95 -32.13 0.19
C THR A 70 2.82 -32.50 1.15
N ASN A 71 2.63 -33.80 1.40
CA ASN A 71 1.67 -34.26 2.42
C ASN A 71 2.02 -33.78 3.84
N ASN A 72 3.26 -33.35 4.07
CA ASN A 72 3.73 -32.89 5.38
C ASN A 72 3.68 -31.37 5.56
N GLY A 73 3.38 -30.61 4.50
CA GLY A 73 3.32 -29.17 4.55
C GLY A 73 3.82 -28.48 3.28
N LEU A 74 4.03 -27.18 3.39
CA LEU A 74 4.48 -26.32 2.29
C LEU A 74 5.77 -25.60 2.70
N THR A 75 6.80 -25.74 1.89
CA THR A 75 8.03 -24.92 1.99
C THR A 75 8.09 -23.94 0.85
N VAL A 76 8.36 -22.67 1.16
CA VAL A 76 8.48 -21.60 0.17
C VAL A 76 9.80 -20.83 0.36
N TRP A 77 10.57 -20.73 -0.72
CA TRP A 77 11.82 -19.94 -0.77
C TRP A 77 11.56 -18.65 -1.53
N SER A 78 11.77 -17.52 -0.87
CA SER A 78 11.41 -16.21 -1.42
C SER A 78 12.23 -15.06 -0.84
N GLY A 79 12.30 -13.97 -1.59
CA GLY A 79 12.79 -12.67 -1.13
C GLY A 79 11.75 -11.81 -0.42
N THR A 80 10.72 -12.40 0.18
CA THR A 80 9.66 -11.64 0.88
C THR A 80 10.21 -10.75 1.97
N GLN A 81 9.60 -9.58 2.14
CA GLN A 81 9.90 -8.67 3.25
C GLN A 81 9.06 -8.98 4.51
N ASN A 82 7.95 -9.71 4.35
CA ASN A 82 7.00 -9.96 5.42
C ASN A 82 6.66 -11.46 5.54
N PRO A 83 7.62 -12.31 5.95
CA PRO A 83 7.44 -13.76 5.98
C PRO A 83 6.32 -14.21 6.93
N HIS A 84 6.03 -13.45 7.98
CA HIS A 84 4.98 -13.81 8.93
C HIS A 84 3.58 -13.67 8.31
N MET A 85 3.29 -12.54 7.67
CA MET A 85 2.00 -12.34 7.00
C MET A 85 1.86 -13.26 5.79
N LEU A 86 2.93 -13.46 5.03
CA LEU A 86 2.92 -14.42 3.92
C LEU A 86 2.56 -15.83 4.39
N ARG A 87 3.10 -16.27 5.54
CA ARG A 87 2.75 -17.57 6.12
C ARG A 87 1.25 -17.68 6.41
N VAL A 88 0.67 -16.67 7.05
CA VAL A 88 -0.78 -16.62 7.35
C VAL A 88 -1.61 -16.70 6.06
N GLU A 89 -1.24 -15.96 5.04
CA GLU A 89 -1.96 -15.95 3.76
C GLU A 89 -1.83 -17.27 3.01
N LEU A 90 -0.63 -17.84 2.97
CA LEU A 90 -0.40 -19.15 2.35
C LEU A 90 -1.09 -20.28 3.10
N ALA A 91 -1.22 -20.20 4.44
CA ALA A 91 -1.97 -21.16 5.23
C ALA A 91 -3.44 -21.19 4.81
N GLN A 92 -4.05 -20.03 4.63
CA GLN A 92 -5.43 -19.91 4.12
C GLN A 92 -5.56 -20.46 2.70
N LEU A 93 -4.63 -20.10 1.82
CA LEU A 93 -4.65 -20.48 0.41
C LEU A 93 -4.43 -21.98 0.18
N ALA A 94 -3.52 -22.57 0.94
CA ALA A 94 -3.16 -23.98 0.84
C ALA A 94 -4.06 -24.91 1.68
N GLU A 95 -4.92 -24.35 2.54
CA GLU A 95 -5.75 -25.07 3.52
C GLU A 95 -4.90 -25.88 4.53
N LEU A 96 -3.83 -25.24 5.01
CA LEU A 96 -2.90 -25.82 5.97
C LEU A 96 -2.90 -25.02 7.29
N SER A 97 -2.41 -25.60 8.35
CA SER A 97 -2.07 -24.82 9.55
C SER A 97 -0.81 -23.99 9.30
N GLU A 98 -0.68 -22.83 9.96
CA GLU A 98 0.52 -21.99 9.84
C GLU A 98 1.80 -22.74 10.25
N GLY A 99 1.70 -23.68 11.20
CA GLY A 99 2.82 -24.52 11.62
C GLY A 99 3.29 -25.54 10.58
N ALA A 100 2.48 -25.81 9.55
CA ALA A 100 2.84 -26.67 8.43
C ALA A 100 3.46 -25.88 7.25
N ILE A 101 3.72 -24.58 7.43
CA ILE A 101 4.30 -23.73 6.38
C ILE A 101 5.66 -23.21 6.83
N ASP A 102 6.66 -23.47 6.03
CA ASP A 102 8.01 -22.98 6.24
C ASP A 102 8.37 -21.93 5.15
N ILE A 103 8.70 -20.72 5.60
CA ILE A 103 9.15 -19.63 4.73
C ILE A 103 10.65 -19.46 4.88
N VAL A 104 11.38 -19.91 3.88
CA VAL A 104 12.83 -19.76 3.80
C VAL A 104 13.16 -18.45 3.07
N ARG A 105 13.59 -17.45 3.83
CA ARG A 105 13.93 -16.13 3.29
C ARG A 105 15.32 -16.14 2.62
N TYR A 106 15.34 -15.69 1.38
CA TYR A 106 16.57 -15.39 0.65
C TYR A 106 16.68 -13.89 0.35
N GLU A 107 17.87 -13.46 0.04
CA GLU A 107 18.10 -12.12 -0.49
C GLU A 107 17.40 -11.95 -1.85
N ALA A 108 16.90 -10.76 -2.09
CA ALA A 108 16.25 -10.37 -3.32
C ALA A 108 16.99 -9.22 -4.00
N SER A 109 16.68 -8.99 -5.26
CA SER A 109 17.27 -7.93 -6.08
C SER A 109 16.72 -6.53 -5.78
N GLY A 110 16.37 -6.29 -4.53
CA GLY A 110 15.74 -5.06 -4.06
C GLY A 110 14.22 -5.14 -4.04
N CYS A 111 13.62 -4.22 -3.32
CA CYS A 111 12.17 -4.13 -3.18
C CYS A 111 11.70 -2.69 -3.40
N TYR A 112 12.40 -1.71 -2.83
CA TYR A 112 12.15 -0.25 -2.94
C TYR A 112 10.71 0.17 -2.58
N GLY A 113 10.06 -0.62 -1.77
CA GLY A 113 8.69 -0.53 -1.33
C GLY A 113 8.07 -1.92 -1.26
N ARG A 114 7.22 -2.27 -2.20
CA ARG A 114 6.64 -3.61 -2.32
C ARG A 114 6.66 -4.10 -3.77
N ASN A 115 7.31 -5.22 -4.01
CA ASN A 115 7.28 -5.93 -5.28
C ASN A 115 6.27 -7.09 -5.26
N CYS A 116 6.20 -7.92 -6.31
CA CYS A 116 5.36 -9.11 -6.39
C CYS A 116 5.92 -10.33 -5.64
N ALA A 117 6.88 -10.18 -4.72
CA ALA A 117 7.51 -11.33 -4.06
C ALA A 117 6.52 -12.24 -3.35
N ASP A 118 5.48 -11.68 -2.74
CA ASP A 118 4.46 -12.45 -2.03
C ASP A 118 3.46 -13.09 -3.02
N ASP A 119 3.12 -12.40 -4.10
CA ASP A 119 2.20 -12.91 -5.13
C ASP A 119 2.79 -14.11 -5.86
N VAL A 120 4.07 -14.06 -6.24
CA VAL A 120 4.73 -15.22 -6.88
C VAL A 120 4.91 -16.41 -5.93
N CYS A 121 4.93 -16.18 -4.61
CA CYS A 121 4.90 -17.26 -3.62
C CYS A 121 3.55 -17.98 -3.64
N ALA A 122 2.46 -17.23 -3.71
CA ALA A 122 1.11 -17.78 -3.81
C ALA A 122 0.93 -18.57 -5.10
N ASP A 123 1.38 -18.02 -6.24
CA ASP A 123 1.33 -18.71 -7.53
C ASP A 123 2.13 -20.01 -7.51
N ALA A 124 3.38 -19.98 -7.01
CA ALA A 124 4.23 -21.16 -6.92
C ALA A 124 3.62 -22.24 -5.99
N ALA A 125 3.04 -21.81 -4.85
CA ALA A 125 2.41 -22.70 -3.90
C ALA A 125 1.17 -23.42 -4.48
N LEU A 126 0.28 -22.67 -5.16
CA LEU A 126 -0.89 -23.23 -5.82
C LEU A 126 -0.53 -24.23 -6.91
N ILE A 127 0.40 -23.85 -7.77
CA ILE A 127 0.85 -24.74 -8.85
C ILE A 127 1.52 -25.99 -8.25
N SER A 128 2.38 -25.83 -7.24
CA SER A 128 3.04 -26.97 -6.57
C SER A 128 2.03 -27.90 -5.91
N LYS A 129 0.97 -27.38 -5.27
CA LYS A 129 -0.13 -28.16 -4.71
C LYS A 129 -0.82 -29.00 -5.79
N GLU A 130 -1.09 -28.39 -6.94
CA GLU A 130 -1.81 -29.04 -8.04
C GLU A 130 -1.00 -30.14 -8.72
N ILE A 131 0.29 -29.90 -8.99
CA ILE A 131 1.11 -30.86 -9.76
C ILE A 131 1.92 -31.84 -8.88
N GLY A 132 1.96 -31.62 -7.56
CA GLY A 132 2.68 -32.48 -6.62
C GLY A 132 4.21 -32.44 -6.72
N HIS A 133 4.77 -31.37 -7.31
CA HIS A 133 6.21 -31.20 -7.52
C HIS A 133 6.68 -29.82 -7.11
N PRO A 134 7.99 -29.62 -6.81
CA PRO A 134 8.55 -28.31 -6.64
C PRO A 134 8.34 -27.43 -7.88
N VAL A 135 7.94 -26.19 -7.64
CA VAL A 135 7.65 -25.20 -8.70
C VAL A 135 8.43 -23.93 -8.46
N ARG A 136 9.06 -23.42 -9.49
CA ARG A 136 9.66 -22.10 -9.52
C ARG A 136 8.81 -21.18 -10.40
N VAL A 137 8.33 -20.08 -9.84
CA VAL A 137 7.68 -18.98 -10.56
C VAL A 137 8.63 -17.80 -10.58
N GLN A 138 8.85 -17.23 -11.74
CA GLN A 138 9.57 -15.98 -11.92
C GLN A 138 8.82 -15.14 -12.96
N LEU A 139 8.53 -13.90 -12.62
CA LEU A 139 7.91 -12.96 -13.56
C LEU A 139 8.90 -12.51 -14.62
N THR A 140 8.39 -12.13 -15.79
CA THR A 140 9.14 -11.29 -16.72
C THR A 140 9.10 -9.84 -16.23
N ARG A 141 9.94 -8.97 -16.82
CA ARG A 141 9.88 -7.53 -16.49
C ARG A 141 8.52 -6.92 -16.82
N GLU A 142 7.89 -7.31 -17.89
CA GLU A 142 6.56 -6.84 -18.30
C GLU A 142 5.48 -7.29 -17.29
N GLN A 143 5.56 -8.54 -16.83
CA GLN A 143 4.66 -9.06 -15.80
C GLN A 143 4.87 -8.35 -14.46
N GLU A 144 6.12 -8.11 -14.04
CA GLU A 144 6.40 -7.34 -12.83
C GLU A 144 5.78 -5.94 -12.91
N HIS A 145 5.96 -5.24 -14.05
CA HIS A 145 5.37 -3.91 -14.26
C HIS A 145 3.85 -3.92 -14.23
N ALA A 146 3.22 -4.97 -14.77
CA ALA A 146 1.77 -5.07 -14.81
C ALA A 146 1.17 -5.38 -13.43
N TRP A 147 1.79 -6.27 -12.66
CA TRP A 147 1.17 -6.89 -11.50
C TRP A 147 1.76 -6.46 -10.15
N GLU A 148 2.93 -5.82 -10.10
CA GLU A 148 3.46 -5.40 -8.81
C GLU A 148 2.48 -4.46 -8.08
N PRO A 149 2.32 -4.59 -6.76
CA PRO A 149 1.57 -3.63 -5.97
C PRO A 149 2.17 -2.23 -6.14
N LYS A 150 1.36 -1.26 -6.54
CA LYS A 150 1.82 0.11 -6.75
C LYS A 150 1.83 0.89 -5.44
N GLY A 151 2.79 1.79 -5.28
CA GLY A 151 2.72 2.82 -4.25
C GLY A 151 1.48 3.69 -4.49
N ALA A 152 0.70 3.92 -3.43
CA ALA A 152 -0.56 4.64 -3.54
C ALA A 152 -0.35 6.08 -3.97
N ALA A 153 -1.20 6.55 -4.88
CA ALA A 153 -1.28 7.96 -5.20
C ALA A 153 -1.78 8.76 -3.99
N GLN A 154 -1.33 10.00 -3.88
CA GLN A 154 -1.77 10.90 -2.81
C GLN A 154 -2.07 12.29 -3.38
N LEU A 155 -3.09 12.93 -2.83
CA LEU A 155 -3.34 14.34 -2.99
C LEU A 155 -3.19 15.01 -1.64
N ILE A 156 -2.34 16.01 -1.57
CA ILE A 156 -1.98 16.71 -0.34
C ILE A 156 -2.35 18.17 -0.51
N ASP A 157 -3.24 18.67 0.35
CA ASP A 157 -3.56 20.08 0.46
C ASP A 157 -2.90 20.63 1.72
N ILE A 158 -2.11 21.70 1.56
CA ILE A 158 -1.40 22.34 2.67
C ILE A 158 -1.75 23.82 2.68
N GLU A 159 -2.01 24.34 3.88
CA GLU A 159 -2.10 25.77 4.15
C GLU A 159 -1.25 26.08 5.37
N GLY A 160 -0.39 27.06 5.25
CA GLY A 160 0.48 27.52 6.32
C GLY A 160 0.46 29.03 6.43
N SER A 161 0.63 29.56 7.65
CA SER A 161 0.76 30.98 7.88
C SER A 161 1.88 31.34 8.83
N LEU A 162 2.43 32.53 8.62
CA LEU A 162 3.36 33.18 9.52
C LEU A 162 2.66 34.37 10.16
N ASP A 163 3.10 34.75 11.34
CA ASP A 163 2.69 36.01 11.95
C ASP A 163 3.42 37.21 11.27
N THR A 164 3.12 38.42 11.72
CA THR A 164 3.75 39.64 11.19
C THR A 164 5.24 39.76 11.47
N GLN A 165 5.78 38.89 12.34
CA GLN A 165 7.21 38.80 12.68
C GLN A 165 7.92 37.64 11.98
N GLY A 166 7.21 36.87 11.13
CA GLY A 166 7.73 35.73 10.39
C GLY A 166 7.82 34.44 11.18
N ARG A 167 7.20 34.35 12.35
CA ARG A 167 7.15 33.11 13.13
C ARG A 167 6.01 32.23 12.64
N LEU A 168 6.18 30.89 12.75
CA LEU A 168 5.16 29.93 12.40
C LEU A 168 3.89 30.16 13.25
N LEU A 169 2.74 30.31 12.61
CA LEU A 169 1.46 30.58 13.27
C LEU A 169 0.49 29.40 13.12
N ALA A 170 0.22 28.98 11.89
CA ALA A 170 -0.73 27.92 11.65
C ALA A 170 -0.25 26.96 10.57
N TYR A 171 -0.68 25.70 10.71
CA TYR A 171 -0.46 24.64 9.73
C TYR A 171 -1.73 23.80 9.60
N HIS A 172 -2.26 23.77 8.38
CA HIS A 172 -3.37 22.93 8.00
C HIS A 172 -2.92 21.95 6.93
N PHE A 173 -3.17 20.67 7.15
CA PHE A 173 -2.72 19.59 6.23
C PHE A 173 -3.84 18.58 6.07
N VAL A 174 -4.21 18.31 4.82
CA VAL A 174 -5.15 17.26 4.47
C VAL A 174 -4.53 16.36 3.41
N THR A 175 -4.46 15.08 3.69
CA THR A 175 -4.04 14.09 2.69
C THR A 175 -5.20 13.20 2.27
N ARG A 176 -5.27 12.88 0.98
CA ARG A 176 -6.21 11.93 0.38
C ARG A 176 -5.42 10.83 -0.29
N TYR A 177 -5.68 9.59 0.08
CA TYR A 177 -5.05 8.43 -0.54
C TYR A 177 -5.93 7.18 -0.40
N PRO A 178 -5.85 6.23 -1.35
CA PRO A 178 -6.50 4.94 -1.18
C PRO A 178 -5.84 4.16 -0.04
N SER A 179 -6.61 3.80 0.97
CA SER A 179 -6.14 3.23 2.24
C SER A 179 -6.67 1.82 2.52
N ASN A 180 -7.10 1.12 1.49
CA ASN A 180 -7.61 -0.23 1.63
C ASN A 180 -6.50 -1.24 1.96
N ASP A 181 -6.82 -2.17 2.85
CA ASP A 181 -6.02 -3.39 3.04
C ASP A 181 -5.96 -4.16 1.71
N ALA A 182 -4.76 -4.57 1.34
CA ALA A 182 -4.50 -5.30 0.11
C ALA A 182 -3.95 -6.70 0.44
N PRO A 183 -4.81 -7.70 0.66
CA PRO A 183 -4.37 -9.08 0.81
C PRO A 183 -3.74 -9.56 -0.49
N SER A 184 -3.00 -10.67 -0.44
CA SER A 184 -2.47 -11.34 -1.63
C SER A 184 -3.57 -11.51 -2.68
N LEU A 185 -3.28 -11.16 -3.93
CA LEU A 185 -4.22 -11.24 -5.03
C LEU A 185 -4.79 -12.65 -5.20
N ALA A 186 -4.00 -13.68 -4.97
CA ALA A 186 -4.42 -15.07 -5.05
C ALA A 186 -5.58 -15.40 -4.09
N LEU A 187 -5.60 -14.84 -2.87
CA LEU A 187 -6.71 -15.06 -1.92
C LEU A 187 -8.04 -14.51 -2.44
N ILE A 188 -7.99 -13.39 -3.16
CA ILE A 188 -9.18 -12.77 -3.76
C ILE A 188 -9.63 -13.56 -4.99
N LEU A 189 -8.70 -13.88 -5.89
CA LEU A 189 -9.00 -14.56 -7.16
C LEU A 189 -9.51 -16.00 -6.95
N THR A 190 -9.03 -16.68 -5.92
CA THR A 190 -9.52 -18.02 -5.54
C THR A 190 -10.82 -17.98 -4.73
N GLY A 191 -11.26 -16.81 -4.28
CA GLY A 191 -12.45 -16.65 -3.46
C GLY A 191 -12.28 -17.06 -2.01
N VAL A 192 -11.04 -17.38 -1.57
CA VAL A 192 -10.72 -17.70 -0.16
C VAL A 192 -10.98 -16.49 0.74
N ARG A 193 -10.73 -15.29 0.22
CA ARG A 193 -11.01 -14.03 0.91
C ARG A 193 -11.87 -13.12 0.03
N SER A 194 -12.92 -12.55 0.61
CA SER A 194 -13.70 -11.52 -0.08
C SER A 194 -12.93 -10.20 -0.10
N ASN A 195 -13.07 -9.47 -1.20
CA ASN A 195 -12.53 -8.10 -1.31
C ASN A 195 -13.47 -7.14 -0.54
N GLN A 196 -13.28 -7.05 0.77
CA GLN A 196 -14.00 -6.08 1.61
C GLN A 196 -13.09 -4.88 1.87
N PRO A 197 -13.56 -3.66 1.62
CA PRO A 197 -12.82 -2.47 1.97
C PRO A 197 -12.46 -2.45 3.47
N ARG A 198 -11.21 -2.25 3.78
CA ARG A 198 -10.71 -2.09 5.14
C ARG A 198 -9.66 -1.02 5.16
N THR A 199 -9.92 0.05 5.88
CA THR A 199 -8.96 1.15 6.03
C THR A 199 -7.69 0.68 6.75
N LEU A 200 -6.55 0.86 6.12
CA LEU A 200 -5.25 0.58 6.69
C LEU A 200 -4.60 1.90 7.14
N GLN A 201 -4.57 2.14 8.44
CA GLN A 201 -4.08 3.38 9.05
C GLN A 201 -2.54 3.41 9.08
N MET A 202 -1.90 3.41 7.93
CA MET A 202 -0.43 3.40 7.84
C MET A 202 0.17 4.60 7.11
N GLY A 203 -0.54 5.19 6.16
CA GLY A 203 -0.01 6.26 5.30
C GLY A 203 0.12 7.62 5.97
N ASP A 204 -0.41 7.77 7.18
CA ASP A 204 -0.49 9.03 7.92
C ASP A 204 0.59 9.24 8.98
N ARG A 205 1.48 8.27 9.19
CA ARG A 205 2.47 8.27 10.29
C ARG A 205 3.35 9.52 10.36
N THR A 206 3.57 10.17 9.24
CA THR A 206 4.42 11.37 9.12
C THR A 206 3.62 12.63 8.80
N SER A 207 2.29 12.56 8.84
CA SER A 207 1.43 13.71 8.55
C SER A 207 1.51 14.79 9.63
N VAL A 208 1.70 14.37 10.89
CA VAL A 208 1.96 15.30 12.00
C VAL A 208 3.44 15.70 11.93
N PRO A 209 3.75 16.98 11.65
CA PRO A 209 5.13 17.42 11.54
C PRO A 209 5.83 17.45 12.90
N PRO A 210 7.18 17.28 12.95
CA PRO A 210 7.94 17.40 14.21
C PRO A 210 8.17 18.84 14.65
N TYR A 211 7.51 19.79 14.03
CA TYR A 211 7.61 21.22 14.35
C TYR A 211 6.43 21.68 15.17
N VAL A 212 6.65 22.71 15.99
CA VAL A 212 5.61 23.29 16.82
C VAL A 212 4.98 24.48 16.09
N TYR A 213 3.68 24.38 15.88
CA TYR A 213 2.84 25.48 15.40
C TYR A 213 1.78 25.75 16.47
N PRO A 214 1.49 27.00 16.82
CA PRO A 214 0.42 27.32 17.76
C PRO A 214 -0.95 26.75 17.33
N ARG A 215 -1.24 26.75 16.01
CA ARG A 215 -2.45 26.17 15.47
C ARG A 215 -2.11 25.07 14.47
N MET A 216 -2.62 23.86 14.72
CA MET A 216 -2.49 22.74 13.79
C MET A 216 -3.83 22.06 13.55
N ASN A 217 -4.16 21.83 12.30
CA ASN A 217 -5.29 21.00 11.90
C ASN A 217 -4.81 20.01 10.83
N ILE A 218 -4.83 18.73 11.17
CA ILE A 218 -4.27 17.67 10.33
C ILE A 218 -5.29 16.55 10.21
N ALA A 219 -5.66 16.19 8.99
CA ALA A 219 -6.63 15.14 8.70
C ALA A 219 -6.17 14.24 7.55
N SER A 220 -6.67 13.01 7.58
CA SER A 220 -6.59 12.06 6.48
C SER A 220 -7.99 11.81 5.93
N HIS A 221 -8.12 11.80 4.63
CA HIS A 221 -9.29 11.35 3.89
C HIS A 221 -8.97 9.96 3.32
N ASP A 222 -9.45 8.94 4.04
CA ASP A 222 -9.20 7.52 3.76
C ASP A 222 -10.25 6.93 2.81
#